data_df193dbb65bfb16b20ff1da44dabba36
#
_entry.id   df193dbb65bfb16b20ff1da44dabba36
#
_cell.length_a   1.000
_cell.length_b   1.000
_cell.length_c   1.000
_cell.angle_alpha   90.00
_cell.angle_beta   90.00
_cell.angle_gamma   90.00
#
_symmetry.space_group_name_H-M   'P 1'
#
loop_
_entity.id
_entity.type
_entity.pdbx_description
1 polymer ?
#
loop_
_entity_poly.entity_id
_entity_poly.type
_entity_poly.pdbx_seq_one_letter_code
_entity_poly.pdbx_strand_id
1 'polypeptide(L)'
;MNRKVSVAPMMDCTDRHERFFLRLISKNVLFYTEMIVSEAISRGDKKKLLSFNINEKPLALQIGGSSPKLLAEAARAGEDFGYDEINLNLGCPSKKVQKNKFGACLMREPNLVADCLIKMQSTCKLPITIKTRIGYDDVEDYENLHKFIETIKKTGIKTFIIHARKAILGKFTPKQNLNIPPLKYNIVYQLKENFPTDEIIINGGITSASQIKDHLKKVDGVMLGRSVYHTPYLLSDIEKEIFNNDDVPSRQDVIEQLVPYIKKETKKGTRLNQIMRHTLGLFHGQTGSSFWKRYLSENMCIREADLQKIDHIMDHIKDNSKTVSLGR
;
A
#
# COMPACT_ATOMS: atom_id res chain seq x y z
N MET A 1 -12.88 -5.22 -10.12
CA MET A 1 -11.55 -5.39 -9.47
C MET A 1 -11.77 -6.11 -8.13
N ASN A 2 -10.88 -7.04 -7.78
CA ASN A 2 -10.96 -7.75 -6.50
C ASN A 2 -10.22 -6.95 -5.41
N ARG A 3 -10.92 -6.54 -4.35
CA ARG A 3 -10.34 -5.80 -3.19
C ARG A 3 -10.42 -6.60 -1.90
N LYS A 4 -10.64 -7.92 -1.99
CA LYS A 4 -10.70 -8.81 -0.84
C LYS A 4 -9.48 -8.69 0.07
N VAL A 5 -8.27 -8.58 -0.55
CA VAL A 5 -7.03 -8.22 0.15
C VAL A 5 -6.24 -7.19 -0.66
N SER A 6 -5.70 -6.19 0.03
CA SER A 6 -4.85 -5.16 -0.58
C SER A 6 -3.69 -4.75 0.32
N VAL A 7 -2.64 -4.14 -0.28
CA VAL A 7 -1.50 -3.55 0.43
C VAL A 7 -1.63 -2.03 0.44
N ALA A 8 -1.58 -1.47 1.62
CA ALA A 8 -1.80 -0.04 1.87
C ALA A 8 -0.72 0.84 1.21
N PRO A 9 -1.09 2.05 0.74
CA PRO A 9 -0.13 3.08 0.36
C PRO A 9 0.72 3.49 1.56
N MET A 10 2.04 3.37 1.44
CA MET A 10 2.99 3.68 2.51
C MET A 10 4.20 4.43 1.93
N MET A 11 4.39 5.69 2.37
CA MET A 11 5.54 6.50 1.96
C MET A 11 6.86 5.81 2.31
N ASP A 12 7.82 5.90 1.42
CA ASP A 12 9.15 5.27 1.49
C ASP A 12 9.14 3.73 1.50
N CYS A 13 7.96 3.11 1.35
CA CYS A 13 7.78 1.66 1.34
C CYS A 13 7.21 1.17 -0.01
N THR A 14 5.99 1.57 -0.37
CA THR A 14 5.29 1.02 -1.54
C THR A 14 5.66 1.70 -2.86
N ASP A 15 6.96 1.91 -3.09
CA ASP A 15 7.49 2.37 -4.37
C ASP A 15 7.36 1.29 -5.46
N ARG A 16 7.72 1.63 -6.70
CA ARG A 16 7.63 0.70 -7.84
C ARG A 16 8.47 -0.57 -7.66
N HIS A 17 9.56 -0.49 -6.90
CA HIS A 17 10.47 -1.62 -6.70
C HIS A 17 9.88 -2.63 -5.71
N GLU A 18 9.26 -2.14 -4.62
CA GLU A 18 8.55 -3.01 -3.71
C GLU A 18 7.34 -3.66 -4.37
N ARG A 19 6.49 -2.89 -5.07
CA ARG A 19 5.31 -3.45 -5.73
C ARG A 19 5.67 -4.51 -6.76
N PHE A 20 6.75 -4.30 -7.53
CA PHE A 20 7.25 -5.34 -8.43
C PHE A 20 7.69 -6.59 -7.68
N PHE A 21 8.49 -6.42 -6.61
CA PHE A 21 8.93 -7.52 -5.75
C PHE A 21 7.73 -8.28 -5.12
N LEU A 22 6.78 -7.57 -4.53
CA LEU A 22 5.59 -8.18 -3.92
C LEU A 22 4.73 -8.93 -4.97
N ARG A 23 4.69 -8.45 -6.21
CA ARG A 23 3.95 -9.11 -7.30
C ARG A 23 4.56 -10.46 -7.70
N LEU A 24 5.84 -10.66 -7.47
CA LEU A 24 6.46 -11.99 -7.64
C LEU A 24 5.91 -13.00 -6.62
N ILE A 25 5.47 -12.56 -5.44
CA ILE A 25 4.92 -13.42 -4.39
C ILE A 25 3.40 -13.61 -4.57
N SER A 26 2.68 -12.54 -4.92
CA SER A 26 1.20 -12.57 -4.98
C SER A 26 0.68 -12.01 -6.28
N LYS A 27 -0.16 -12.80 -6.97
CA LYS A 27 -0.83 -12.41 -8.23
C LYS A 27 -2.18 -11.73 -8.00
N ASN A 28 -2.85 -12.00 -6.87
CA ASN A 28 -4.25 -11.62 -6.62
C ASN A 28 -4.43 -10.38 -5.75
N VAL A 29 -3.46 -10.04 -4.90
CA VAL A 29 -3.55 -8.89 -3.99
C VAL A 29 -3.48 -7.58 -4.77
N LEU A 30 -4.38 -6.63 -4.46
CA LEU A 30 -4.36 -5.28 -5.02
C LEU A 30 -3.29 -4.44 -4.34
N PHE A 31 -2.38 -3.84 -5.12
CA PHE A 31 -1.36 -2.92 -4.60
C PHE A 31 -1.74 -1.47 -4.82
N TYR A 32 -1.27 -0.62 -3.92
CA TYR A 32 -1.39 0.84 -4.00
C TYR A 32 -0.02 1.47 -4.15
N THR A 33 0.06 2.56 -4.93
CA THR A 33 1.27 3.39 -4.97
C THR A 33 1.47 4.08 -3.62
N GLU A 34 2.63 4.68 -3.40
CA GLU A 34 2.77 5.78 -2.43
C GLU A 34 1.81 6.90 -2.79
N MET A 35 1.48 7.75 -1.81
CA MET A 35 0.64 8.93 -2.07
C MET A 35 1.39 9.96 -2.93
N ILE A 36 0.89 10.25 -4.11
CA ILE A 36 1.43 11.28 -5.01
C ILE A 36 0.53 12.53 -4.91
N VAL A 37 1.15 13.70 -4.71
CA VAL A 37 0.42 14.96 -4.56
C VAL A 37 -0.05 15.46 -5.92
N SER A 38 -1.32 15.88 -6.03
CA SER A 38 -1.93 16.33 -7.29
C SER A 38 -1.18 17.49 -7.95
N GLU A 39 -0.66 18.44 -7.16
CA GLU A 39 0.17 19.53 -7.64
C GLU A 39 1.48 19.04 -8.28
N ALA A 40 2.07 17.97 -7.74
CA ALA A 40 3.29 17.38 -8.31
C ALA A 40 2.98 16.70 -9.66
N ILE A 41 1.82 16.06 -9.81
CA ILE A 41 1.38 15.46 -11.08
C ILE A 41 1.10 16.54 -12.12
N SER A 42 0.47 17.64 -11.72
CA SER A 42 0.12 18.73 -12.64
C SER A 42 1.35 19.50 -13.14
N ARG A 43 2.35 19.74 -12.27
CA ARG A 43 3.51 20.61 -12.56
C ARG A 43 4.80 19.85 -12.85
N GLY A 44 4.90 18.59 -12.46
CA GLY A 44 6.12 17.80 -12.54
C GLY A 44 6.18 16.89 -13.77
N ASP A 45 7.24 16.08 -13.79
CA ASP A 45 7.40 15.03 -14.79
C ASP A 45 6.47 13.84 -14.47
N LYS A 46 5.33 13.80 -15.17
CA LYS A 46 4.33 12.74 -15.03
C LYS A 46 4.93 11.36 -15.29
N LYS A 47 5.84 11.22 -16.26
CA LYS A 47 6.49 9.95 -16.57
C LYS A 47 7.30 9.45 -15.39
N LYS A 48 8.05 10.32 -14.74
CA LYS A 48 8.83 9.97 -13.55
C LYS A 48 7.93 9.62 -12.36
N LEU A 49 6.82 10.32 -12.18
CA LEU A 49 5.92 10.17 -11.03
C LEU A 49 4.97 8.98 -11.16
N LEU A 50 4.47 8.70 -12.38
CA LEU A 50 3.36 7.77 -12.61
C LEU A 50 3.77 6.49 -13.34
N SER A 51 5.01 6.37 -13.84
CA SER A 51 5.42 5.13 -14.51
C SER A 51 5.53 3.95 -13.54
N PHE A 52 5.05 2.82 -13.98
CA PHE A 52 5.14 1.54 -13.29
C PHE A 52 5.42 0.40 -14.29
N ASN A 53 5.78 -0.78 -13.78
CA ASN A 53 5.91 -1.97 -14.62
C ASN A 53 4.54 -2.63 -14.76
N ILE A 54 4.17 -3.06 -15.97
CA ILE A 54 2.87 -3.71 -16.21
C ILE A 54 2.63 -4.91 -15.30
N ASN A 55 3.70 -5.60 -14.90
CA ASN A 55 3.63 -6.72 -13.96
C ASN A 55 3.24 -6.30 -12.51
N GLU A 56 3.20 -5.00 -12.18
CA GLU A 56 2.72 -4.56 -10.87
C GLU A 56 1.19 -4.65 -10.72
N LYS A 57 0.45 -4.79 -11.83
CA LYS A 57 -1.01 -4.86 -11.83
C LYS A 57 -1.56 -6.13 -11.16
N PRO A 58 -2.76 -6.06 -10.51
CA PRO A 58 -3.63 -4.88 -10.40
C PRO A 58 -3.08 -3.81 -9.45
N LEU A 59 -3.16 -2.55 -9.88
CA LEU A 59 -2.50 -1.42 -9.21
C LEU A 59 -3.39 -0.18 -9.12
N ALA A 60 -3.56 0.34 -7.90
CA ALA A 60 -4.25 1.59 -7.62
C ALA A 60 -3.27 2.76 -7.44
N LEU A 61 -3.57 3.91 -8.05
CA LEU A 61 -2.87 5.16 -7.82
C LEU A 61 -3.48 5.89 -6.62
N GLN A 62 -2.72 6.11 -5.54
CA GLN A 62 -3.18 7.00 -4.49
C GLN A 62 -2.71 8.43 -4.72
N ILE A 63 -3.65 9.37 -4.71
CA ILE A 63 -3.40 10.80 -4.86
C ILE A 63 -3.80 11.57 -3.60
N GLY A 64 -3.10 12.68 -3.34
CA GLY A 64 -3.40 13.63 -2.27
C GLY A 64 -3.52 15.06 -2.81
N GLY A 65 -4.47 15.81 -2.28
CA GLY A 65 -4.74 17.19 -2.65
C GLY A 65 -6.07 17.65 -2.11
N SER A 66 -6.39 18.94 -2.29
CA SER A 66 -7.67 19.56 -1.90
C SER A 66 -8.25 20.47 -2.99
N SER A 67 -7.60 20.57 -4.15
CA SER A 67 -8.12 21.31 -5.30
C SER A 67 -8.92 20.37 -6.21
N PRO A 68 -10.23 20.57 -6.41
CA PRO A 68 -11.04 19.75 -7.31
C PRO A 68 -10.46 19.67 -8.72
N LYS A 69 -9.96 20.80 -9.25
CA LYS A 69 -9.34 20.86 -10.58
C LYS A 69 -8.08 20.00 -10.67
N LEU A 70 -7.13 20.16 -9.73
CA LEU A 70 -5.86 19.43 -9.77
C LEU A 70 -6.03 17.93 -9.49
N LEU A 71 -6.98 17.56 -8.64
CA LEU A 71 -7.32 16.15 -8.39
C LEU A 71 -7.95 15.50 -9.63
N ALA A 72 -8.80 16.22 -10.36
CA ALA A 72 -9.37 15.76 -11.62
C ALA A 72 -8.30 15.55 -12.70
N GLU A 73 -7.36 16.49 -12.84
CA GLU A 73 -6.20 16.36 -13.73
C GLU A 73 -5.32 15.15 -13.35
N ALA A 74 -5.11 14.95 -12.06
CA ALA A 74 -4.34 13.80 -11.54
C ALA A 74 -5.05 12.46 -11.78
N ALA A 75 -6.37 12.40 -11.57
CA ALA A 75 -7.17 11.22 -11.84
C ALA A 75 -7.14 10.85 -13.33
N ARG A 76 -7.30 11.82 -14.22
CA ARG A 76 -7.18 11.63 -15.67
C ARG A 76 -5.80 11.14 -16.06
N ALA A 77 -4.74 11.73 -15.50
CA ALA A 77 -3.37 11.28 -15.74
C ALA A 77 -3.16 9.82 -15.30
N GLY A 78 -3.74 9.42 -14.16
CA GLY A 78 -3.70 8.02 -13.70
C GLY A 78 -4.38 7.07 -14.69
N GLU A 79 -5.54 7.43 -15.24
CA GLU A 79 -6.20 6.66 -16.30
C GLU A 79 -5.34 6.57 -17.56
N ASP A 80 -4.75 7.67 -18.01
CA ASP A 80 -3.90 7.71 -19.21
C ASP A 80 -2.61 6.86 -19.04
N PHE A 81 -2.09 6.72 -17.82
CA PHE A 81 -0.96 5.85 -17.52
C PHE A 81 -1.34 4.37 -17.33
N GLY A 82 -2.64 4.06 -17.30
CA GLY A 82 -3.16 2.69 -17.26
C GLY A 82 -3.27 2.10 -15.87
N TYR A 83 -3.43 2.89 -14.82
CA TYR A 83 -3.81 2.38 -13.49
C TYR A 83 -5.19 1.72 -13.52
N ASP A 84 -5.50 0.92 -12.51
CA ASP A 84 -6.77 0.19 -12.44
C ASP A 84 -7.79 0.88 -11.52
N GLU A 85 -7.31 1.78 -10.63
CA GLU A 85 -8.11 2.53 -9.65
C GLU A 85 -7.41 3.85 -9.30
N ILE A 86 -8.21 4.86 -8.97
CA ILE A 86 -7.73 6.11 -8.36
C ILE A 86 -8.25 6.18 -6.92
N ASN A 87 -7.36 6.34 -5.96
CA ASN A 87 -7.68 6.43 -4.55
C ASN A 87 -7.36 7.82 -3.99
N LEU A 88 -8.32 8.48 -3.36
CA LEU A 88 -8.09 9.77 -2.70
C LEU A 88 -7.68 9.56 -1.24
N ASN A 89 -6.55 10.16 -0.84
CA ASN A 89 -6.05 10.11 0.52
C ASN A 89 -6.77 11.13 1.43
N LEU A 90 -7.50 10.62 2.41
CA LEU A 90 -8.19 11.40 3.46
C LEU A 90 -7.76 10.95 4.86
N GLY A 91 -6.61 10.27 4.99
CA GLY A 91 -6.18 9.66 6.24
C GLY A 91 -4.76 9.99 6.71
N CYS A 92 -3.94 10.65 5.88
CA CYS A 92 -2.55 10.97 6.23
C CYS A 92 -2.49 12.09 7.28
N PRO A 93 -1.87 11.86 8.47
CA PRO A 93 -1.79 12.86 9.54
C PRO A 93 -0.47 13.66 9.54
N SER A 94 0.31 13.62 8.47
CA SER A 94 1.64 14.24 8.41
C SER A 94 1.52 15.78 8.47
N LYS A 95 2.41 16.45 9.22
CA LYS A 95 2.44 17.93 9.32
C LYS A 95 2.59 18.61 7.96
N LYS A 96 3.39 18.03 7.05
CA LYS A 96 3.56 18.54 5.68
C LYS A 96 2.24 18.48 4.90
N VAL A 97 1.49 17.41 5.06
CA VAL A 97 0.18 17.18 4.42
C VAL A 97 -0.85 18.17 4.98
N GLN A 98 -0.90 18.34 6.30
CA GLN A 98 -1.81 19.30 6.95
C GLN A 98 -1.51 20.76 6.56
N LYS A 99 -0.22 21.14 6.47
CA LYS A 99 0.18 22.49 6.02
C LYS A 99 -0.36 22.79 4.62
N ASN A 100 -0.46 21.79 3.78
CA ASN A 100 -1.00 21.89 2.42
C ASN A 100 -2.52 21.56 2.36
N LYS A 101 -3.20 21.51 3.49
CA LYS A 101 -4.67 21.36 3.62
C LYS A 101 -5.25 20.13 2.94
N PHE A 102 -4.58 18.95 3.02
CA PHE A 102 -5.11 17.69 2.51
C PHE A 102 -4.81 16.51 3.47
N GLY A 103 -5.23 15.30 3.12
CA GLY A 103 -5.14 14.12 3.99
C GLY A 103 -6.19 14.12 5.09
N ALA A 104 -5.82 13.73 6.33
CA ALA A 104 -6.78 13.55 7.41
C ALA A 104 -7.52 14.83 7.84
N CYS A 105 -6.95 16.02 7.63
CA CYS A 105 -7.62 17.27 7.94
C CYS A 105 -8.86 17.52 7.04
N LEU A 106 -8.94 16.92 5.85
CA LEU A 106 -10.11 17.03 4.98
C LEU A 106 -11.36 16.32 5.53
N MET A 107 -11.23 15.47 6.54
CA MET A 107 -12.40 14.91 7.21
C MET A 107 -13.27 15.99 7.89
N ARG A 108 -12.72 17.21 8.11
CA ARG A 108 -13.46 18.37 8.61
C ARG A 108 -14.28 19.07 7.54
N GLU A 109 -14.02 18.79 6.27
CA GLU A 109 -14.60 19.49 5.10
C GLU A 109 -15.27 18.51 4.13
N PRO A 110 -16.32 17.78 4.55
CA PRO A 110 -16.94 16.73 3.73
C PRO A 110 -17.49 17.26 2.41
N ASN A 111 -17.99 18.50 2.37
CA ASN A 111 -18.51 19.11 1.14
C ASN A 111 -17.38 19.38 0.13
N LEU A 112 -16.22 19.89 0.57
CA LEU A 112 -15.07 20.07 -0.30
C LEU A 112 -14.57 18.73 -0.85
N VAL A 113 -14.57 17.68 -0.02
CA VAL A 113 -14.22 16.33 -0.47
C VAL A 113 -15.22 15.84 -1.52
N ALA A 114 -16.52 16.07 -1.32
CA ALA A 114 -17.56 15.74 -2.30
C ALA A 114 -17.33 16.44 -3.64
N ASP A 115 -17.05 17.75 -3.63
CA ASP A 115 -16.73 18.53 -4.84
C ASP A 115 -15.49 17.97 -5.57
N CYS A 116 -14.44 17.60 -4.81
CA CYS A 116 -13.26 16.95 -5.37
C CYS A 116 -13.62 15.63 -6.08
N LEU A 117 -14.40 14.77 -5.44
CA LEU A 117 -14.79 13.47 -5.98
C LEU A 117 -15.68 13.58 -7.21
N ILE A 118 -16.68 14.47 -7.20
CA ILE A 118 -17.52 14.76 -8.36
C ILE A 118 -16.65 15.21 -9.54
N LYS A 119 -15.69 16.11 -9.26
CA LYS A 119 -14.82 16.62 -10.33
C LYS A 119 -13.86 15.55 -10.87
N MET A 120 -13.33 14.67 -10.02
CA MET A 120 -12.53 13.52 -10.45
C MET A 120 -13.34 12.57 -11.34
N GLN A 121 -14.57 12.22 -10.93
CA GLN A 121 -15.47 11.34 -11.70
C GLN A 121 -15.86 11.92 -13.05
N SER A 122 -15.95 13.25 -13.16
CA SER A 122 -16.28 13.90 -14.45
C SER A 122 -15.17 13.81 -15.50
N THR A 123 -13.94 13.43 -15.11
CA THR A 123 -12.76 13.42 -15.99
C THR A 123 -12.10 12.06 -16.12
N CYS A 124 -12.43 11.11 -15.24
CA CYS A 124 -11.80 9.80 -15.16
C CYS A 124 -12.88 8.70 -15.10
N LYS A 125 -12.72 7.66 -15.91
CA LYS A 125 -13.65 6.52 -15.99
C LYS A 125 -13.27 5.38 -15.02
N LEU A 126 -12.06 5.43 -14.44
CA LEU A 126 -11.63 4.42 -13.50
C LEU A 126 -12.46 4.49 -12.20
N PRO A 127 -12.58 3.39 -11.45
CA PRO A 127 -13.14 3.41 -10.11
C PRO A 127 -12.39 4.43 -9.24
N ILE A 128 -13.14 5.33 -8.60
CA ILE A 128 -12.61 6.27 -7.61
C ILE A 128 -12.99 5.79 -6.23
N THR A 129 -12.02 5.67 -5.35
CA THR A 129 -12.16 5.18 -3.98
C THR A 129 -11.56 6.18 -3.00
N ILE A 130 -11.90 6.07 -1.71
CA ILE A 130 -11.30 6.91 -0.67
C ILE A 130 -10.63 6.06 0.40
N LYS A 131 -9.54 6.57 0.99
CA LYS A 131 -8.92 5.99 2.16
C LYS A 131 -8.88 6.99 3.30
N THR A 132 -9.62 6.72 4.37
CA THR A 132 -9.78 7.61 5.51
C THR A 132 -9.49 6.90 6.83
N ARG A 133 -9.75 7.59 7.96
CA ARG A 133 -9.68 7.07 9.32
C ARG A 133 -11.07 7.11 9.97
N ILE A 134 -11.17 6.54 11.18
CA ILE A 134 -12.44 6.57 11.94
C ILE A 134 -12.75 7.93 12.58
N GLY A 135 -11.80 8.87 12.56
CA GLY A 135 -11.94 10.20 13.15
C GLY A 135 -10.61 10.95 13.22
N TYR A 136 -10.63 12.10 13.84
CA TYR A 136 -9.47 12.97 14.06
C TYR A 136 -9.56 13.70 15.40
N ASP A 137 -8.44 13.92 16.04
CA ASP A 137 -8.31 14.61 17.32
C ASP A 137 -9.33 14.11 18.37
N ASP A 138 -10.24 14.96 18.81
CA ASP A 138 -11.28 14.63 19.78
C ASP A 138 -12.61 14.20 19.10
N VAL A 139 -12.66 14.26 17.75
CA VAL A 139 -13.81 13.82 16.96
C VAL A 139 -13.61 12.34 16.59
N GLU A 140 -14.12 11.46 17.43
CA GLU A 140 -13.94 10.00 17.30
C GLU A 140 -15.25 9.22 17.52
N ASP A 141 -16.39 9.89 17.45
CA ASP A 141 -17.68 9.22 17.53
C ASP A 141 -18.10 8.64 16.18
N TYR A 142 -18.90 7.58 16.24
CA TYR A 142 -19.46 6.92 15.07
C TYR A 142 -20.32 7.87 14.22
N GLU A 143 -21.07 8.76 14.86
CA GLU A 143 -21.98 9.70 14.21
C GLU A 143 -21.28 10.63 13.22
N ASN A 144 -20.11 11.16 13.60
CA ASN A 144 -19.33 12.01 12.72
C ASN A 144 -18.77 11.22 11.51
N LEU A 145 -18.28 10.00 11.74
CA LEU A 145 -17.85 9.13 10.64
C LEU A 145 -19.00 8.79 9.72
N HIS A 146 -20.15 8.42 10.28
CA HIS A 146 -21.36 8.10 9.52
C HIS A 146 -21.78 9.26 8.63
N LYS A 147 -21.93 10.48 9.17
CA LYS A 147 -22.27 11.69 8.43
C LYS A 147 -21.26 12.01 7.32
N PHE A 148 -19.96 11.83 7.61
CA PHE A 148 -18.90 12.00 6.61
C PHE A 148 -19.08 11.03 5.45
N ILE A 149 -19.22 9.73 5.72
CA ILE A 149 -19.41 8.69 4.69
C ILE A 149 -20.71 8.92 3.93
N GLU A 150 -21.81 9.26 4.61
CA GLU A 150 -23.10 9.57 3.97
C GLU A 150 -22.98 10.74 2.98
N THR A 151 -22.25 11.80 3.35
CA THR A 151 -22.00 12.94 2.45
C THR A 151 -21.22 12.51 1.21
N ILE A 152 -20.15 11.72 1.41
CA ILE A 152 -19.32 11.23 0.29
C ILE A 152 -20.12 10.27 -0.61
N LYS A 153 -20.92 9.40 -0.04
CA LYS A 153 -21.75 8.44 -0.78
C LYS A 153 -22.72 9.13 -1.75
N LYS A 154 -23.22 10.33 -1.43
CA LYS A 154 -24.08 11.13 -2.32
C LYS A 154 -23.40 11.50 -3.65
N THR A 155 -22.07 11.45 -3.72
CA THR A 155 -21.30 11.64 -4.96
C THR A 155 -21.28 10.41 -5.87
N GLY A 156 -21.78 9.26 -5.42
CA GLY A 156 -21.74 8.00 -6.15
C GLY A 156 -20.54 7.10 -5.80
N ILE A 157 -19.65 7.52 -4.89
CA ILE A 157 -18.58 6.66 -4.36
C ILE A 157 -19.19 5.52 -3.54
N LYS A 158 -18.69 4.30 -3.77
CA LYS A 158 -19.17 3.06 -3.15
C LYS A 158 -18.10 2.26 -2.42
N THR A 159 -16.83 2.64 -2.51
CA THR A 159 -15.72 1.90 -1.92
C THR A 159 -14.97 2.78 -0.94
N PHE A 160 -14.92 2.33 0.32
CA PHE A 160 -14.38 3.07 1.46
C PHE A 160 -13.33 2.22 2.19
N ILE A 161 -12.09 2.70 2.24
CA ILE A 161 -11.01 2.03 2.97
C ILE A 161 -10.82 2.77 4.29
N ILE A 162 -11.13 2.11 5.40
CA ILE A 162 -11.19 2.71 6.73
C ILE A 162 -10.04 2.22 7.60
N HIS A 163 -9.10 3.10 7.93
CA HIS A 163 -8.12 2.79 8.96
C HIS A 163 -8.77 2.90 10.34
N ALA A 164 -8.85 1.77 11.05
CA ALA A 164 -9.54 1.64 12.32
C ALA A 164 -8.87 2.37 13.50
N ARG A 165 -8.22 3.49 13.23
CA ARG A 165 -7.60 4.42 14.20
C ARG A 165 -7.95 5.86 13.84
N LYS A 166 -8.15 6.70 14.84
CA LYS A 166 -8.23 8.17 14.63
C LYS A 166 -6.87 8.76 14.25
N ALA A 167 -6.87 9.95 13.66
CA ALA A 167 -5.69 10.78 13.46
C ALA A 167 -5.55 11.80 14.60
N ILE A 168 -4.38 11.91 15.20
CA ILE A 168 -4.05 13.03 16.08
C ILE A 168 -3.22 14.03 15.27
N LEU A 169 -3.86 15.15 14.94
CA LEU A 169 -3.30 16.17 14.06
C LEU A 169 -2.42 17.14 14.87
N GLY A 170 -1.30 17.55 14.30
CA GLY A 170 -0.40 18.53 14.91
C GLY A 170 0.49 18.01 16.05
N LYS A 171 -0.02 17.17 16.94
CA LYS A 171 0.70 16.65 18.11
C LYS A 171 1.57 15.42 17.80
N PHE A 172 1.06 14.46 17.03
CA PHE A 172 1.72 13.19 16.76
C PHE A 172 2.41 13.15 15.41
N THR A 173 3.57 12.50 15.37
CA THR A 173 4.21 12.11 14.10
C THR A 173 3.38 11.03 13.37
N PRO A 174 3.59 10.80 12.07
CA PRO A 174 2.93 9.69 11.37
C PRO A 174 3.14 8.34 12.07
N LYS A 175 4.35 8.05 12.56
CA LYS A 175 4.68 6.81 13.28
C LYS A 175 3.89 6.68 14.60
N GLN A 176 3.78 7.76 15.38
CA GLN A 176 2.97 7.78 16.60
C GLN A 176 1.48 7.57 16.30
N ASN A 177 0.96 8.17 15.23
CA ASN A 177 -0.41 7.99 14.75
C ASN A 177 -0.73 6.54 14.29
N LEU A 178 0.28 5.72 14.04
CA LEU A 178 0.10 4.30 13.70
C LEU A 178 0.13 3.37 14.93
N ASN A 179 0.60 3.85 16.08
CA ASN A 179 0.86 3.01 17.24
C ASN A 179 0.06 3.42 18.48
N ILE A 180 -0.07 4.74 18.76
CA ILE A 180 -0.62 5.24 20.01
C ILE A 180 -2.17 5.24 20.04
N PRO A 181 -2.89 5.81 19.04
CA PRO A 181 -4.34 5.71 19.08
C PRO A 181 -4.78 4.25 19.01
N PRO A 182 -5.76 3.80 19.82
CA PRO A 182 -6.21 2.41 19.83
C PRO A 182 -6.88 2.04 18.51
N LEU A 183 -6.84 0.75 18.17
CA LEU A 183 -7.62 0.17 17.10
C LEU A 183 -9.06 -0.03 17.57
N LYS A 184 -10.03 0.44 16.78
CA LYS A 184 -11.48 0.31 17.04
C LYS A 184 -12.18 -0.33 15.84
N TYR A 185 -12.00 -1.64 15.68
CA TYR A 185 -12.57 -2.39 14.55
C TYR A 185 -14.10 -2.39 14.55
N ASN A 186 -14.73 -2.38 15.74
CA ASN A 186 -16.19 -2.32 15.89
C ASN A 186 -16.82 -1.13 15.17
N ILE A 187 -16.16 0.03 15.14
CA ILE A 187 -16.62 1.21 14.39
C ILE A 187 -16.72 0.91 12.89
N VAL A 188 -15.74 0.17 12.35
CA VAL A 188 -15.72 -0.18 10.92
C VAL A 188 -16.76 -1.25 10.62
N TYR A 189 -16.99 -2.20 11.53
CA TYR A 189 -18.07 -3.20 11.38
C TYR A 189 -19.45 -2.55 11.40
N GLN A 190 -19.69 -1.66 12.35
CA GLN A 190 -20.92 -0.89 12.43
C GLN A 190 -21.16 -0.06 11.15
N LEU A 191 -20.08 0.48 10.57
CA LEU A 191 -20.17 1.19 9.29
C LEU A 191 -20.66 0.25 8.17
N LYS A 192 -20.15 -0.98 8.11
CA LYS A 192 -20.59 -1.98 7.12
C LYS A 192 -22.07 -2.38 7.34
N GLU A 193 -22.50 -2.53 8.58
CA GLU A 193 -23.89 -2.83 8.91
C GLU A 193 -24.85 -1.70 8.44
N ASN A 194 -24.45 -0.44 8.60
CA ASN A 194 -25.26 0.71 8.19
C ASN A 194 -25.17 1.03 6.68
N PHE A 195 -24.12 0.58 6.01
CA PHE A 195 -23.92 0.74 4.57
C PHE A 195 -23.71 -0.63 3.88
N PRO A 196 -24.70 -1.54 3.92
CA PRO A 196 -24.52 -2.93 3.49
C PRO A 196 -24.24 -3.09 1.98
N THR A 197 -24.67 -2.13 1.16
CA THR A 197 -24.46 -2.12 -0.29
C THR A 197 -23.14 -1.51 -0.74
N ASP A 198 -22.41 -0.85 0.18
CA ASP A 198 -21.15 -0.23 -0.10
C ASP A 198 -19.98 -1.15 0.28
N GLU A 199 -18.89 -1.06 -0.46
CA GLU A 199 -17.68 -1.86 -0.23
C GLU A 199 -16.85 -1.21 0.89
N ILE A 200 -16.83 -1.83 2.06
CA ILE A 200 -16.10 -1.37 3.24
C ILE A 200 -14.87 -2.25 3.43
N ILE A 201 -13.69 -1.64 3.35
CA ILE A 201 -12.40 -2.31 3.50
C ILE A 201 -11.75 -1.84 4.81
N ILE A 202 -11.45 -2.78 5.69
CA ILE A 202 -10.81 -2.48 6.97
C ILE A 202 -9.29 -2.42 6.84
N ASN A 203 -8.66 -1.48 7.56
CA ASN A 203 -7.21 -1.36 7.63
C ASN A 203 -6.76 -1.08 9.07
N GLY A 204 -5.60 -1.62 9.46
CA GLY A 204 -4.92 -1.30 10.71
C GLY A 204 -4.59 -2.52 11.57
N GLY A 205 -3.30 -2.74 11.86
CA GLY A 205 -2.82 -3.74 12.82
C GLY A 205 -2.95 -5.20 12.40
N ILE A 206 -3.39 -5.52 11.21
CA ILE A 206 -3.63 -6.87 10.72
C ILE A 206 -2.31 -7.49 10.27
N THR A 207 -1.99 -8.70 10.76
CA THR A 207 -0.65 -9.32 10.63
C THR A 207 -0.67 -10.79 10.18
N SER A 208 -1.85 -11.43 10.03
CA SER A 208 -1.95 -12.84 9.64
C SER A 208 -3.15 -13.14 8.74
N ALA A 209 -3.09 -14.24 8.00
CA ALA A 209 -4.20 -14.74 7.18
C ALA A 209 -5.43 -15.11 8.04
N SER A 210 -5.23 -15.61 9.24
CA SER A 210 -6.33 -15.89 10.18
C SER A 210 -7.11 -14.63 10.54
N GLN A 211 -6.42 -13.54 10.90
CA GLN A 211 -7.08 -12.25 11.16
C GLN A 211 -7.81 -11.71 9.93
N ILE A 212 -7.27 -11.91 8.73
CA ILE A 212 -7.95 -11.53 7.48
C ILE A 212 -9.27 -12.29 7.36
N LYS A 213 -9.27 -13.61 7.58
CA LYS A 213 -10.50 -14.43 7.54
C LYS A 213 -11.55 -13.94 8.52
N ASP A 214 -11.13 -13.56 9.74
CA ASP A 214 -12.07 -13.06 10.76
C ASP A 214 -12.67 -11.70 10.39
N HIS A 215 -11.87 -10.78 9.86
CA HIS A 215 -12.38 -9.50 9.36
C HIS A 215 -13.32 -9.67 8.16
N LEU A 216 -13.02 -10.58 7.22
CA LEU A 216 -13.85 -10.84 6.05
C LEU A 216 -15.25 -11.40 6.36
N LYS A 217 -15.48 -11.90 7.60
CA LYS A 217 -16.84 -12.25 8.08
C LYS A 217 -17.69 -11.00 8.37
N LYS A 218 -17.09 -9.81 8.46
CA LYS A 218 -17.72 -8.56 8.92
C LYS A 218 -17.65 -7.42 7.90
N VAL A 219 -16.69 -7.45 6.96
CA VAL A 219 -16.45 -6.43 5.95
C VAL A 219 -16.09 -7.05 4.60
N ASP A 220 -16.07 -6.26 3.53
CA ASP A 220 -15.88 -6.77 2.16
C ASP A 220 -14.41 -6.99 1.81
N GLY A 221 -13.50 -6.32 2.49
CA GLY A 221 -12.08 -6.45 2.21
C GLY A 221 -11.18 -6.03 3.37
N VAL A 222 -9.92 -6.41 3.25
CA VAL A 222 -8.88 -6.16 4.26
C VAL A 222 -7.66 -5.55 3.61
N MET A 223 -7.18 -4.44 4.17
CA MET A 223 -5.95 -3.79 3.71
C MET A 223 -4.84 -3.93 4.75
N LEU A 224 -3.73 -4.56 4.35
CA LEU A 224 -2.54 -4.69 5.18
C LEU A 224 -1.58 -3.52 4.94
N GLY A 225 -0.74 -3.21 5.93
CA GLY A 225 0.31 -2.21 5.81
C GLY A 225 1.67 -2.79 6.17
N ARG A 226 2.23 -2.33 7.28
CA ARG A 226 3.59 -2.66 7.76
C ARG A 226 3.88 -4.16 7.92
N SER A 227 2.87 -4.98 8.16
CA SER A 227 3.03 -6.44 8.23
C SER A 227 3.60 -7.01 6.93
N VAL A 228 3.10 -6.57 5.77
CA VAL A 228 3.63 -7.00 4.47
C VAL A 228 5.02 -6.43 4.25
N TYR A 229 5.28 -5.17 4.60
CA TYR A 229 6.62 -4.59 4.45
C TYR A 229 7.70 -5.30 5.27
N HIS A 230 7.37 -5.67 6.52
CA HIS A 230 8.31 -6.35 7.41
C HIS A 230 8.40 -7.86 7.19
N THR A 231 7.33 -8.46 6.66
CA THR A 231 7.22 -9.90 6.39
C THR A 231 6.51 -10.11 5.05
N PRO A 232 7.17 -9.78 3.93
CA PRO A 232 6.52 -9.80 2.60
C PRO A 232 6.02 -11.19 2.21
N TYR A 233 6.65 -12.25 2.70
CA TYR A 233 6.22 -13.62 2.41
C TYR A 233 4.88 -14.01 3.09
N LEU A 234 4.31 -13.15 3.94
CA LEU A 234 2.91 -13.24 4.37
C LEU A 234 1.93 -13.28 3.19
N LEU A 235 2.31 -12.69 2.06
CA LEU A 235 1.51 -12.73 0.83
C LEU A 235 1.34 -14.15 0.29
N SER A 236 2.31 -15.06 0.53
CA SER A 236 2.21 -16.48 0.20
C SER A 236 1.07 -17.16 0.99
N ASP A 237 0.97 -16.89 2.28
CA ASP A 237 -0.11 -17.43 3.13
C ASP A 237 -1.46 -16.87 2.69
N ILE A 238 -1.50 -15.59 2.31
CA ILE A 238 -2.71 -14.94 1.77
C ILE A 238 -3.14 -15.57 0.44
N GLU A 239 -2.20 -15.83 -0.48
CA GLU A 239 -2.52 -16.53 -1.74
C GLU A 239 -3.16 -17.88 -1.47
N LYS A 240 -2.56 -18.68 -0.61
CA LYS A 240 -3.06 -20.03 -0.28
C LYS A 240 -4.39 -19.99 0.47
N GLU A 241 -4.45 -19.23 1.55
CA GLU A 241 -5.55 -19.32 2.51
C GLU A 241 -6.77 -18.44 2.17
N ILE A 242 -6.59 -17.38 1.39
CA ILE A 242 -7.65 -16.44 1.05
C ILE A 242 -8.07 -16.53 -0.42
N PHE A 243 -7.11 -16.79 -1.31
CA PHE A 243 -7.37 -16.88 -2.74
C PHE A 243 -7.39 -18.33 -3.26
N ASN A 244 -7.10 -19.32 -2.40
CA ASN A 244 -7.02 -20.75 -2.77
C ASN A 244 -6.04 -21.00 -3.92
N ASN A 245 -4.92 -20.29 -3.92
CA ASN A 245 -3.87 -20.39 -4.93
C ASN A 245 -2.63 -21.01 -4.29
N ASP A 246 -2.38 -22.29 -4.59
CA ASP A 246 -1.21 -23.04 -4.12
C ASP A 246 0.04 -22.82 -4.99
N ASP A 247 -0.11 -22.22 -6.18
CA ASP A 247 0.99 -21.87 -7.08
C ASP A 247 1.72 -20.61 -6.59
N VAL A 248 2.47 -20.76 -5.50
CA VAL A 248 3.24 -19.68 -4.88
C VAL A 248 4.72 -20.03 -4.91
N PRO A 249 5.58 -19.12 -5.43
CA PRO A 249 7.01 -19.37 -5.51
C PRO A 249 7.66 -19.47 -4.12
N SER A 250 8.70 -20.29 -4.01
CA SER A 250 9.54 -20.27 -2.81
C SER A 250 10.26 -18.93 -2.64
N ARG A 251 10.81 -18.67 -1.44
CA ARG A 251 11.58 -17.42 -1.21
C ARG A 251 12.79 -17.32 -2.13
N GLN A 252 13.43 -18.44 -2.45
CA GLN A 252 14.55 -18.52 -3.41
C GLN A 252 14.08 -18.17 -4.83
N ASP A 253 12.98 -18.77 -5.29
CA ASP A 253 12.43 -18.47 -6.60
C ASP A 253 12.07 -17.01 -6.76
N VAL A 254 11.52 -16.38 -5.70
CA VAL A 254 11.23 -14.93 -5.70
C VAL A 254 12.49 -14.10 -5.94
N ILE A 255 13.60 -14.43 -5.28
CA ILE A 255 14.85 -13.71 -5.50
C ILE A 255 15.38 -13.99 -6.92
N GLU A 256 15.36 -15.24 -7.37
CA GLU A 256 15.79 -15.59 -8.74
C GLU A 256 15.00 -14.84 -9.82
N GLN A 257 13.67 -14.75 -9.64
CA GLN A 257 12.80 -13.98 -10.54
C GLN A 257 13.04 -12.47 -10.45
N LEU A 258 13.53 -11.96 -9.31
CA LEU A 258 13.85 -10.55 -9.13
C LEU A 258 15.15 -10.13 -9.83
N VAL A 259 16.11 -11.05 -10.02
CA VAL A 259 17.43 -10.76 -10.61
C VAL A 259 17.34 -10.08 -12.00
N PRO A 260 16.54 -10.54 -12.96
CA PRO A 260 16.41 -9.87 -14.26
C PRO A 260 15.91 -8.42 -14.13
N TYR A 261 14.99 -8.17 -13.19
CA TYR A 261 14.51 -6.82 -12.91
C TYR A 261 15.62 -5.93 -12.34
N ILE A 262 16.38 -6.44 -11.36
CA ILE A 262 17.53 -5.72 -10.78
C ILE A 262 18.52 -5.36 -11.89
N LYS A 263 18.94 -6.34 -12.71
CA LYS A 263 19.88 -6.12 -13.82
C LYS A 263 19.36 -5.06 -14.81
N LYS A 264 18.06 -5.03 -15.09
CA LYS A 264 17.42 -4.04 -15.97
C LYS A 264 17.42 -2.64 -15.36
N GLU A 265 17.06 -2.52 -14.09
CA GLU A 265 16.93 -1.23 -13.43
C GLU A 265 18.30 -0.62 -13.08
N THR A 266 19.29 -1.42 -12.69
CA THR A 266 20.67 -0.93 -12.45
C THR A 266 21.32 -0.40 -13.72
N LYS A 267 21.08 -1.03 -14.88
CA LYS A 267 21.51 -0.50 -16.19
C LYS A 267 20.90 0.88 -16.50
N LYS A 268 19.75 1.22 -15.92
CA LYS A 268 19.10 2.54 -16.04
C LYS A 268 19.60 3.55 -14.98
N GLY A 269 20.54 3.16 -14.11
CA GLY A 269 21.10 3.99 -13.06
C GLY A 269 20.41 3.88 -11.71
N THR A 270 19.45 2.97 -11.53
CA THR A 270 18.85 2.68 -10.22
C THR A 270 19.91 2.03 -9.32
N ARG A 271 20.10 2.55 -8.11
CA ARG A 271 21.03 1.97 -7.13
C ARG A 271 20.50 0.66 -6.59
N LEU A 272 21.35 -0.33 -6.38
CA LEU A 272 20.97 -1.65 -5.86
C LEU A 272 20.19 -1.57 -4.54
N ASN A 273 20.59 -0.70 -3.62
CA ASN A 273 19.93 -0.53 -2.33
C ASN A 273 18.47 -0.03 -2.45
N GLN A 274 18.12 0.70 -3.51
CA GLN A 274 16.74 1.15 -3.73
C GLN A 274 15.80 -0.03 -4.00
N ILE A 275 16.32 -1.11 -4.54
CA ILE A 275 15.55 -2.34 -4.83
C ILE A 275 15.66 -3.31 -3.65
N MET A 276 16.90 -3.65 -3.25
CA MET A 276 17.14 -4.73 -2.29
C MET A 276 16.67 -4.42 -0.86
N ARG A 277 16.54 -3.15 -0.47
CA ARG A 277 16.00 -2.76 0.83
C ARG A 277 14.62 -3.36 1.12
N HIS A 278 13.83 -3.60 0.08
CA HIS A 278 12.48 -4.16 0.20
C HIS A 278 12.49 -5.66 0.47
N THR A 279 13.58 -6.35 0.16
CA THR A 279 13.70 -7.80 0.36
C THR A 279 14.19 -8.21 1.75
N LEU A 280 14.57 -7.23 2.60
CA LEU A 280 15.13 -7.48 3.93
C LEU A 280 14.26 -8.38 4.82
N GLY A 281 12.94 -8.31 4.66
CA GLY A 281 11.96 -9.10 5.40
C GLY A 281 11.62 -10.45 4.80
N LEU A 282 12.10 -10.78 3.59
CA LEU A 282 11.67 -11.98 2.84
C LEU A 282 11.88 -13.29 3.60
N PHE A 283 13.01 -13.41 4.30
CA PHE A 283 13.38 -14.60 5.09
C PHE A 283 12.99 -14.49 6.56
N HIS A 284 12.11 -13.54 6.93
CA HIS A 284 11.67 -13.42 8.33
C HIS A 284 11.12 -14.76 8.85
N GLY A 285 11.52 -15.14 10.09
CA GLY A 285 11.13 -16.40 10.71
C GLY A 285 11.84 -17.66 10.18
N GLN A 286 12.79 -17.52 9.23
CA GLN A 286 13.60 -18.63 8.71
C GLN A 286 15.01 -18.65 9.31
N THR A 287 15.60 -19.84 9.39
CA THR A 287 17.03 -19.98 9.68
C THR A 287 17.82 -19.21 8.63
N GLY A 288 18.85 -18.45 9.05
CA GLY A 288 19.63 -17.59 8.15
C GLY A 288 19.05 -16.17 7.91
N SER A 289 17.88 -15.84 8.46
CA SER A 289 17.28 -14.50 8.31
C SER A 289 18.19 -13.35 8.77
N SER A 290 18.92 -13.54 9.86
CA SER A 290 19.89 -12.54 10.36
C SER A 290 21.09 -12.39 9.44
N PHE A 291 21.56 -13.49 8.85
CA PHE A 291 22.63 -13.49 7.85
C PHE A 291 22.19 -12.71 6.60
N TRP A 292 21.00 -12.99 6.06
CA TRP A 292 20.41 -12.27 4.93
C TRP A 292 20.41 -10.74 5.15
N LYS A 293 19.86 -10.31 6.30
CA LYS A 293 19.78 -8.87 6.64
C LYS A 293 21.15 -8.23 6.75
N ARG A 294 22.10 -8.89 7.46
CA ARG A 294 23.47 -8.38 7.62
C ARG A 294 24.18 -8.29 6.27
N TYR A 295 24.14 -9.37 5.48
CA TYR A 295 24.78 -9.44 4.18
C TYR A 295 24.30 -8.34 3.24
N LEU A 296 22.97 -8.12 3.17
CA LEU A 296 22.43 -7.02 2.36
C LEU A 296 22.85 -5.65 2.89
N SER A 297 22.81 -5.43 4.21
CA SER A 297 23.19 -4.14 4.80
C SER A 297 24.64 -3.77 4.52
N GLU A 298 25.52 -4.74 4.48
CA GLU A 298 26.94 -4.56 4.19
C GLU A 298 27.23 -4.35 2.69
N ASN A 299 26.47 -5.00 1.80
CA ASN A 299 26.80 -5.10 0.38
C ASN A 299 25.92 -4.26 -0.56
N MET A 300 24.69 -3.91 -0.19
CA MET A 300 23.78 -3.18 -1.08
C MET A 300 24.08 -1.68 -1.23
N CYS A 301 24.92 -1.09 -0.36
CA CYS A 301 25.22 0.35 -0.35
C CYS A 301 26.48 0.72 -1.16
N ILE A 302 27.18 -0.23 -1.77
CA ILE A 302 28.40 0.01 -2.53
C ILE A 302 28.04 0.67 -3.87
N ARG A 303 28.77 1.76 -4.23
CA ARG A 303 28.43 2.63 -5.37
C ARG A 303 28.58 1.95 -6.74
N GLU A 304 29.46 1.00 -6.86
CA GLU A 304 29.60 0.16 -8.05
C GLU A 304 28.74 -1.08 -7.83
N ALA A 305 27.51 -1.05 -8.34
CA ALA A 305 26.66 -2.22 -8.42
C ALA A 305 27.24 -3.20 -9.44
N ASP A 306 28.27 -3.89 -9.03
CA ASP A 306 28.83 -4.98 -9.77
C ASP A 306 27.75 -6.06 -9.89
N LEU A 307 27.33 -6.36 -11.13
CA LEU A 307 26.37 -7.45 -11.39
C LEU A 307 26.90 -8.77 -10.83
N GLN A 308 28.22 -8.95 -10.72
CA GLN A 308 28.88 -10.08 -10.08
C GLN A 308 28.51 -10.21 -8.58
N LYS A 309 28.23 -9.10 -7.88
CA LYS A 309 27.78 -9.15 -6.48
C LYS A 309 26.36 -9.70 -6.33
N ILE A 310 25.50 -9.48 -7.32
CA ILE A 310 24.15 -10.07 -7.32
C ILE A 310 24.27 -11.59 -7.45
N ASP A 311 25.11 -12.05 -8.37
CA ASP A 311 25.34 -13.48 -8.57
C ASP A 311 25.99 -14.10 -7.31
N HIS A 312 26.91 -13.41 -6.65
CA HIS A 312 27.51 -13.84 -5.38
C HIS A 312 26.50 -13.87 -4.20
N ILE A 313 25.58 -12.88 -4.14
CA ILE A 313 24.45 -12.90 -3.19
C ILE A 313 23.60 -14.16 -3.42
N MET A 314 23.32 -14.48 -4.68
CA MET A 314 22.50 -15.63 -5.05
C MET A 314 23.18 -16.95 -4.70
N ASP A 315 24.47 -17.07 -4.95
CA ASP A 315 25.24 -18.28 -4.62
C ASP A 315 25.28 -18.52 -3.10
N HIS A 316 25.48 -17.48 -2.31
CA HIS A 316 25.42 -17.57 -0.84
C HIS A 316 24.04 -17.96 -0.30
N ILE A 317 22.95 -17.52 -0.93
CA ILE A 317 21.59 -17.94 -0.55
C ILE A 317 21.40 -19.44 -0.86
N LYS A 318 21.88 -19.89 -2.02
CA LYS A 318 21.80 -21.30 -2.43
C LYS A 318 22.59 -22.22 -1.50
N ASP A 319 23.80 -21.84 -1.11
CA ASP A 319 24.65 -22.63 -0.25
C ASP A 319 24.09 -22.76 1.18
N ASN A 320 23.59 -21.67 1.74
CA ASN A 320 22.96 -21.71 3.07
C ASN A 320 21.61 -22.45 3.09
N SER A 321 20.87 -22.51 1.98
CA SER A 321 19.65 -23.30 1.90
C SER A 321 19.92 -24.80 1.84
N LYS A 322 21.04 -25.24 1.24
CA LYS A 322 21.48 -26.64 1.24
C LYS A 322 21.93 -27.12 2.60
N THR A 323 22.56 -26.27 3.41
CA THR A 323 23.03 -26.62 4.77
C THR A 323 21.86 -26.85 5.73
N VAL A 324 20.71 -26.24 5.50
CA VAL A 324 19.49 -26.44 6.31
C VAL A 324 18.76 -27.74 5.93
N SER A 325 18.89 -28.23 4.70
CA SER A 325 18.26 -29.47 4.25
C SER A 325 19.03 -30.74 4.68
N LEU A 326 20.31 -30.60 5.07
CA LEU A 326 21.17 -31.69 5.53
C LEU A 326 21.19 -31.87 7.06
N GLY A 327 20.48 -31.03 7.80
CA GLY A 327 20.39 -31.05 9.28
C GLY A 327 19.04 -31.51 9.83
N ARG A 328 18.28 -32.36 9.10
CA ARG A 328 17.10 -33.08 9.60
C ARG A 328 17.32 -34.56 9.57
#